data_33d84ceb4cf3e77b50a87d178c6b71ba
#
_entry.id   33d84ceb4cf3e77b50a87d178c6b71ba
#
_cell.length_a   1.000
_cell.length_b   1.000
_cell.length_c   1.000
_cell.angle_alpha   90.00
_cell.angle_beta   90.00
_cell.angle_gamma   90.00
#
_symmetry.space_group_name_H-M   'P 1'
#
loop_
_entity.id
_entity.type
_entity.pdbx_description
1 polymer ?
#
loop_
_entity_poly.entity_id
_entity_poly.type
_entity_poly.pdbx_seq_one_letter_code
_entity_poly.pdbx_strand_id
1 'polypeptide(L)'
;MFGAELRIGRSEPAPFVRTKEWAQQTLNGEGALREIIALCRDKGMEPVLTGIPYPADEAQQQVINRAQVLADELNVPYVNLFDVEGLVDFQTDCYDAASHLNPDGATKITAYLGEWLTVHFDLADKRGDVRYAHWDAALDEYEKMRKVQWGEMSLIDGLLD
;
A
#
# COMPACT_ATOMS: atom_id res chain seq x y z
N MET A 1 -15.39 -11.91 1.46
CA MET A 1 -14.31 -10.93 1.21
C MET A 1 -13.12 -11.31 2.08
N PHE A 2 -11.92 -11.45 1.52
CA PHE A 2 -10.73 -11.89 2.24
C PHE A 2 -10.03 -10.73 2.96
N GLY A 3 -10.68 -10.16 3.99
CA GLY A 3 -10.08 -9.15 4.87
C GLY A 3 -9.90 -7.75 4.28
N ALA A 4 -10.43 -7.45 3.10
CA ALA A 4 -10.40 -6.11 2.53
C ALA A 4 -11.63 -5.30 3.00
N GLU A 5 -11.39 -4.09 3.50
CA GLU A 5 -12.42 -3.11 3.79
C GLU A 5 -12.42 -2.04 2.70
N LEU A 6 -13.55 -1.84 2.05
CA LEU A 6 -13.72 -0.76 1.08
C LEU A 6 -14.10 0.53 1.82
N ARG A 7 -13.25 1.54 1.70
CA ARG A 7 -13.52 2.90 2.17
C ARG A 7 -13.52 3.84 0.98
N ILE A 8 -14.68 4.39 0.68
CA ILE A 8 -14.90 5.26 -0.46
C ILE A 8 -15.00 6.69 0.04
N GLY A 9 -14.42 7.59 -0.70
CA GLY A 9 -14.44 9.01 -0.41
C GLY A 9 -13.25 9.73 -1.00
N ARG A 10 -13.29 11.04 -0.87
CA ARG A 10 -12.18 11.96 -1.14
C ARG A 10 -12.18 12.99 -0.05
N SER A 11 -11.00 13.44 0.34
CA SER A 11 -10.87 14.52 1.33
C SER A 11 -9.71 15.42 0.95
N GLU A 12 -9.75 16.65 1.43
CA GLU A 12 -8.63 17.56 1.31
C GLU A 12 -7.41 16.95 2.04
N PRO A 13 -6.30 16.72 1.33
CA PRO A 13 -5.12 16.13 1.94
C PRO A 13 -4.44 17.11 2.89
N ALA A 14 -3.83 16.58 3.94
CA ALA A 14 -2.88 17.36 4.70
C ALA A 14 -1.67 17.74 3.82
N PRO A 15 -0.98 18.87 4.11
CA PRO A 15 0.23 19.22 3.39
C PRO A 15 1.25 18.08 3.41
N PHE A 16 1.77 17.73 2.23
CA PHE A 16 2.77 16.70 2.06
C PHE A 16 4.14 17.33 1.85
N VAL A 17 5.12 16.92 2.64
CA VAL A 17 6.50 17.38 2.54
C VAL A 17 7.40 16.22 2.13
N ARG A 18 8.15 16.37 1.04
CA ARG A 18 9.15 15.37 0.63
C ARG A 18 10.49 15.67 1.28
N THR A 19 11.06 14.68 1.95
CA THR A 19 12.43 14.72 2.47
C THR A 19 13.16 13.41 2.15
N LYS A 20 14.47 13.48 1.99
CA LYS A 20 15.36 12.31 1.90
C LYS A 20 16.06 12.01 3.21
N GLU A 21 15.91 12.88 4.20
CA GLU A 21 16.42 12.66 5.54
C GLU A 21 15.72 11.49 6.20
N TRP A 22 16.39 10.83 7.13
CA TRP A 22 15.81 9.75 7.92
C TRP A 22 15.98 10.00 9.42
N ALA A 23 15.09 9.44 10.22
CA ALA A 23 15.16 9.53 11.67
C ALA A 23 16.46 8.87 12.19
N GLN A 24 17.26 9.64 12.91
CA GLN A 24 18.58 9.19 13.38
C GLN A 24 18.49 8.25 14.60
N GLN A 25 17.42 8.37 15.36
CA GLN A 25 17.16 7.55 16.55
C GLN A 25 16.52 6.21 16.19
N THR A 26 16.76 5.20 17.00
CA THR A 26 16.02 3.94 16.91
C THR A 26 14.54 4.17 17.16
N LEU A 27 13.70 3.66 16.26
CA LEU A 27 12.25 3.84 16.35
C LEU A 27 11.61 2.77 17.22
N ASN A 28 10.49 3.11 17.84
CA ASN A 28 9.62 2.13 18.45
C ASN A 28 9.17 1.12 17.40
N GLY A 29 9.33 -0.17 17.68
CA GLY A 29 8.94 -1.24 16.75
C GLY A 29 10.06 -1.79 15.86
N GLU A 30 11.26 -1.18 15.78
CA GLU A 30 12.39 -1.77 15.03
C GLU A 30 12.74 -3.19 15.54
N GLY A 31 12.69 -3.40 16.86
CA GLY A 31 12.91 -4.73 17.44
C GLY A 31 11.90 -5.76 16.91
N ALA A 32 10.61 -5.41 16.93
CA ALA A 32 9.56 -6.27 16.42
C ALA A 32 9.70 -6.53 14.91
N LEU A 33 10.09 -5.51 14.12
CA LEU A 33 10.33 -5.67 12.68
C LEU A 33 11.48 -6.66 12.44
N ARG A 34 12.59 -6.56 13.19
CA ARG A 34 13.71 -7.51 13.10
C ARG A 34 13.28 -8.94 13.45
N GLU A 35 12.46 -9.11 14.48
CA GLU A 35 11.90 -10.41 14.85
C GLU A 35 10.98 -10.99 13.78
N ILE A 36 10.13 -10.17 13.16
CA ILE A 36 9.25 -10.58 12.05
C ILE A 36 10.08 -11.04 10.85
N ILE A 37 11.11 -10.29 10.47
CA ILE A 37 12.01 -10.65 9.36
C ILE A 37 12.73 -11.97 9.66
N ALA A 38 13.25 -12.12 10.89
CA ALA A 38 13.89 -13.35 11.30
C ALA A 38 12.94 -14.55 11.26
N LEU A 39 11.71 -14.38 11.74
CA LEU A 39 10.67 -15.41 11.68
C LEU A 39 10.31 -15.78 10.23
N CYS A 40 10.18 -14.82 9.33
CA CYS A 40 9.94 -15.09 7.90
C CYS A 40 11.04 -16.00 7.35
N ARG A 41 12.29 -15.67 7.59
CA ARG A 41 13.44 -16.45 7.12
C ARG A 41 13.50 -17.85 7.73
N ASP A 42 13.22 -17.98 9.03
CA ASP A 42 13.14 -19.28 9.70
C ASP A 42 12.06 -20.18 9.08
N LYS A 43 10.99 -19.60 8.57
CA LYS A 43 9.92 -20.29 7.86
C LYS A 43 10.15 -20.46 6.34
N GLY A 44 11.32 -20.08 5.84
CA GLY A 44 11.63 -20.16 4.40
C GLY A 44 10.84 -19.16 3.55
N MET A 45 10.35 -18.08 4.17
CA MET A 45 9.68 -16.97 3.47
C MET A 45 10.67 -15.85 3.21
N GLU A 46 10.57 -15.21 2.06
CA GLU A 46 11.35 -14.04 1.72
C GLU A 46 10.55 -12.77 2.04
N PRO A 47 10.96 -11.97 3.04
CA PRO A 47 10.27 -10.75 3.41
C PRO A 47 10.59 -9.63 2.43
N VAL A 48 9.59 -8.80 2.13
CA VAL A 48 9.71 -7.54 1.40
C VAL A 48 9.07 -6.45 2.24
N LEU A 49 9.78 -5.35 2.48
CA LEU A 49 9.23 -4.18 3.13
C LEU A 49 8.63 -3.23 2.08
N THR A 50 7.52 -2.59 2.41
CA THR A 50 6.88 -1.60 1.55
C THR A 50 6.51 -0.35 2.34
N GLY A 51 6.80 0.83 1.77
CA GLY A 51 6.31 2.11 2.27
C GLY A 51 5.13 2.56 1.42
N ILE A 52 3.90 2.49 1.96
CA ILE A 52 2.69 2.90 1.26
C ILE A 52 2.50 4.41 1.42
N PRO A 53 2.33 5.19 0.32
CA PRO A 53 2.23 6.64 0.39
C PRO A 53 0.96 7.13 1.08
N TYR A 54 1.12 8.16 1.88
CA TYR A 54 0.05 8.95 2.48
C TYR A 54 0.53 10.40 2.65
N PRO A 55 -0.33 11.39 2.96
CA PRO A 55 0.07 12.77 3.19
C PRO A 55 0.92 12.90 4.48
N ALA A 56 2.15 12.41 4.43
CA ALA A 56 3.08 12.41 5.54
C ALA A 56 3.72 13.79 5.72
N ASP A 57 3.82 14.25 6.97
CA ASP A 57 4.69 15.37 7.31
C ASP A 57 6.17 14.96 7.26
N GLU A 58 7.07 15.94 7.46
CA GLU A 58 8.50 15.70 7.37
C GLU A 58 8.99 14.64 8.37
N ALA A 59 8.51 14.72 9.62
CA ALA A 59 8.92 13.79 10.67
C ALA A 59 8.44 12.37 10.40
N GLN A 60 7.22 12.22 9.90
CA GLN A 60 6.66 10.95 9.48
C GLN A 60 7.44 10.37 8.29
N GLN A 61 7.81 11.21 7.32
CA GLN A 61 8.59 10.76 6.18
C GLN A 61 10.01 10.35 6.58
N GLN A 62 10.63 11.02 7.53
CA GLN A 62 11.93 10.61 8.08
C GLN A 62 11.86 9.21 8.73
N VAL A 63 10.74 8.90 9.41
CA VAL A 63 10.50 7.56 9.97
C VAL A 63 10.39 6.50 8.85
N ILE A 64 9.66 6.79 7.78
CA ILE A 64 9.51 5.90 6.62
C ILE A 64 10.86 5.69 5.93
N ASN A 65 11.64 6.76 5.75
CA ASN A 65 12.96 6.69 5.12
C ASN A 65 13.94 5.87 5.97
N ARG A 66 13.78 5.83 7.29
CA ARG A 66 14.60 4.96 8.16
C ARG A 66 14.38 3.48 7.88
N ALA A 67 13.23 3.07 7.37
CA ALA A 67 13.00 1.69 6.97
C ALA A 67 13.98 1.23 5.88
N GLN A 68 14.47 2.11 5.02
CA GLN A 68 15.54 1.79 4.05
C GLN A 68 16.85 1.42 4.78
N VAL A 69 17.22 2.16 5.81
CA VAL A 69 18.43 1.87 6.60
C VAL A 69 18.35 0.47 7.22
N LEU A 70 17.18 0.14 7.78
CA LEU A 70 16.94 -1.20 8.35
C LEU A 70 16.91 -2.29 7.29
N ALA A 71 16.32 -2.02 6.15
CA ALA A 71 16.28 -2.95 5.02
C ALA A 71 17.69 -3.29 4.53
N ASP A 72 18.54 -2.27 4.40
CA ASP A 72 19.94 -2.44 4.00
C ASP A 72 20.73 -3.23 5.04
N GLU A 73 20.59 -2.89 6.33
CA GLU A 73 21.24 -3.61 7.44
C GLU A 73 20.84 -5.09 7.48
N LEU A 74 19.58 -5.40 7.20
CA LEU A 74 19.00 -6.73 7.28
C LEU A 74 19.03 -7.48 5.95
N ASN A 75 19.52 -6.84 4.89
CA ASN A 75 19.52 -7.37 3.52
C ASN A 75 18.11 -7.85 3.11
N VAL A 76 17.11 -6.96 3.27
CA VAL A 76 15.71 -7.18 2.89
C VAL A 76 15.34 -6.16 1.82
N PRO A 77 14.67 -6.55 0.72
CA PRO A 77 14.16 -5.59 -0.25
C PRO A 77 13.19 -4.60 0.40
N TYR A 78 13.33 -3.31 0.06
CA TYR A 78 12.40 -2.27 0.47
C TYR A 78 11.88 -1.51 -0.75
N VAL A 79 10.56 -1.50 -0.92
CA VAL A 79 9.89 -0.75 -1.98
C VAL A 79 9.26 0.50 -1.36
N ASN A 80 10.00 1.61 -1.40
CA ASN A 80 9.50 2.89 -0.91
C ASN A 80 8.64 3.57 -1.98
N LEU A 81 7.34 3.37 -1.93
CA LEU A 81 6.40 3.94 -2.91
C LEU A 81 6.21 5.45 -2.76
N PHE A 82 6.68 6.07 -1.68
CA PHE A 82 6.79 7.53 -1.57
C PHE A 82 7.74 8.13 -2.62
N ASP A 83 8.71 7.36 -3.08
CA ASP A 83 9.70 7.81 -4.06
C ASP A 83 9.21 7.70 -5.51
N VAL A 84 8.07 7.05 -5.73
CA VAL A 84 7.48 6.89 -7.06
C VAL A 84 6.61 8.11 -7.36
N GLU A 85 7.17 9.02 -8.17
CA GLU A 85 6.48 10.25 -8.55
C GLU A 85 5.21 9.97 -9.36
N GLY A 86 4.11 10.63 -8.99
CA GLY A 86 2.82 10.52 -9.69
C GLY A 86 2.07 9.20 -9.48
N LEU A 87 2.58 8.29 -8.63
CA LEU A 87 1.88 7.03 -8.36
C LEU A 87 0.55 7.26 -7.62
N VAL A 88 0.56 8.14 -6.63
CA VAL A 88 -0.63 8.51 -5.84
C VAL A 88 -0.85 10.01 -5.90
N ASP A 89 -2.07 10.40 -6.21
CA ASP A 89 -2.56 11.77 -6.05
C ASP A 89 -3.41 11.83 -4.77
N PHE A 90 -2.90 12.48 -3.73
CA PHE A 90 -3.57 12.54 -2.44
C PHE A 90 -4.93 13.26 -2.47
N GLN A 91 -5.21 14.08 -3.49
CA GLN A 91 -6.52 14.73 -3.65
C GLN A 91 -7.60 13.77 -4.14
N THR A 92 -7.22 12.76 -4.92
CA THR A 92 -8.18 11.86 -5.57
C THR A 92 -8.12 10.43 -5.08
N ASP A 93 -6.98 10.00 -4.53
CA ASP A 93 -6.69 8.60 -4.23
C ASP A 93 -6.79 8.24 -2.74
N CYS A 94 -7.09 9.24 -1.89
CA CYS A 94 -7.32 9.02 -0.45
C CYS A 94 -8.78 9.29 -0.09
N TYR A 95 -9.34 8.49 0.83
CA TYR A 95 -10.71 8.69 1.31
C TYR A 95 -10.80 9.60 2.55
N ASP A 96 -9.69 9.80 3.25
CA ASP A 96 -9.58 10.69 4.38
C ASP A 96 -8.30 11.54 4.33
N ALA A 97 -8.29 12.62 5.11
CA ALA A 97 -7.13 13.51 5.19
C ALA A 97 -5.92 12.86 5.90
N ALA A 98 -6.13 11.74 6.56
CA ALA A 98 -5.15 11.22 7.50
C ALA A 98 -4.14 10.26 6.85
N SER A 99 -4.55 9.35 5.95
CA SER A 99 -3.56 8.41 5.43
C SER A 99 -4.10 7.22 4.63
N HIS A 100 -5.39 7.08 4.44
CA HIS A 100 -5.90 5.85 3.86
C HIS A 100 -6.26 6.02 2.39
N LEU A 101 -5.78 5.09 1.58
CA LEU A 101 -6.11 5.03 0.17
C LEU A 101 -7.57 4.61 -0.02
N ASN A 102 -8.24 5.26 -0.96
CA ASN A 102 -9.50 4.78 -1.50
C ASN A 102 -9.24 3.65 -2.54
N PRO A 103 -10.28 3.03 -3.11
CA PRO A 103 -10.10 1.95 -4.07
C PRO A 103 -9.29 2.32 -5.33
N ASP A 104 -9.29 3.58 -5.74
CA ASP A 104 -8.51 4.04 -6.89
C ASP A 104 -7.02 4.09 -6.56
N GLY A 105 -6.66 4.69 -5.41
CA GLY A 105 -5.29 4.69 -4.91
C GLY A 105 -4.78 3.29 -4.64
N ALA A 106 -5.59 2.44 -3.99
CA ALA A 106 -5.25 1.05 -3.73
C ALA A 106 -5.00 0.26 -5.03
N THR A 107 -5.78 0.51 -6.09
CA THR A 107 -5.58 -0.12 -7.39
C THR A 107 -4.22 0.24 -8.00
N LYS A 108 -3.84 1.51 -7.95
CA LYS A 108 -2.54 1.98 -8.46
C LYS A 108 -1.36 1.34 -7.72
N ILE A 109 -1.43 1.32 -6.40
CA ILE A 109 -0.40 0.69 -5.55
C ILE A 109 -0.30 -0.82 -5.83
N THR A 110 -1.44 -1.51 -5.91
CA THR A 110 -1.48 -2.95 -6.16
C THR A 110 -0.90 -3.31 -7.53
N ALA A 111 -1.22 -2.53 -8.56
CA ALA A 111 -0.67 -2.72 -9.90
C ALA A 111 0.86 -2.54 -9.90
N TYR A 112 1.35 -1.46 -9.30
CA TYR A 112 2.79 -1.20 -9.21
C TYR A 112 3.54 -2.30 -8.45
N LEU A 113 3.04 -2.70 -7.28
CA LEU A 113 3.65 -3.78 -6.49
C LEU A 113 3.60 -5.12 -7.23
N GLY A 114 2.51 -5.39 -7.94
CA GLY A 114 2.39 -6.59 -8.75
C GLY A 114 3.46 -6.68 -9.85
N GLU A 115 3.66 -5.58 -10.58
CA GLU A 115 4.74 -5.49 -11.58
C GLU A 115 6.12 -5.63 -10.92
N TRP A 116 6.36 -4.90 -9.85
CA TRP A 116 7.63 -4.95 -9.13
C TRP A 116 7.94 -6.39 -8.66
N LEU A 117 6.98 -7.07 -8.08
CA LEU A 117 7.14 -8.45 -7.60
C LEU A 117 7.45 -9.42 -8.75
N THR A 118 6.79 -9.29 -9.90
CA THR A 118 7.03 -10.18 -11.05
C THR A 118 8.39 -9.96 -11.69
N VAL A 119 8.96 -8.77 -11.56
CA VAL A 119 10.31 -8.46 -12.06
C VAL A 119 11.40 -8.98 -11.13
N HIS A 120 11.16 -8.95 -9.82
CA HIS A 120 12.21 -9.24 -8.82
C HIS A 120 12.16 -10.67 -8.27
N PHE A 121 11.05 -11.38 -8.47
CA PHE A 121 10.85 -12.74 -7.98
C PHE A 121 10.32 -13.65 -9.08
N ASP A 122 10.74 -14.91 -9.06
CA ASP A 122 10.20 -15.95 -9.95
C ASP A 122 8.83 -16.43 -9.46
N LEU A 123 7.81 -15.59 -9.70
CA LEU A 123 6.44 -15.86 -9.30
C LEU A 123 5.68 -16.53 -10.45
N ALA A 124 5.24 -17.76 -10.22
CA ALA A 124 4.41 -18.46 -11.19
C ALA A 124 3.03 -17.81 -11.33
N ASP A 125 2.60 -17.54 -12.57
CA ASP A 125 1.24 -17.07 -12.84
C ASP A 125 0.23 -18.17 -12.46
N LYS A 126 -0.71 -17.83 -11.60
CA LYS A 126 -1.76 -18.73 -11.09
C LYS A 126 -3.13 -18.43 -11.69
N ARG A 127 -3.26 -17.44 -12.55
CA ARG A 127 -4.52 -17.11 -13.23
C ARG A 127 -4.97 -18.28 -14.10
N GLY A 128 -6.25 -18.64 -13.98
CA GLY A 128 -6.82 -19.79 -14.69
C GLY A 128 -6.49 -21.17 -14.09
N ASP A 129 -5.70 -21.25 -13.02
CA ASP A 129 -5.49 -22.50 -12.29
C ASP A 129 -6.67 -22.75 -11.34
N VAL A 130 -7.37 -23.86 -11.57
CA VAL A 130 -8.59 -24.22 -10.81
C VAL A 130 -8.38 -24.25 -9.28
N ARG A 131 -7.17 -24.52 -8.83
CA ARG A 131 -6.82 -24.51 -7.39
C ARG A 131 -6.93 -23.13 -6.77
N TYR A 132 -6.87 -22.08 -7.59
CA TYR A 132 -6.91 -20.67 -7.19
C TYR A 132 -8.17 -19.95 -7.65
N ALA A 133 -9.15 -20.66 -8.26
CA ALA A 133 -10.40 -20.07 -8.76
C ALA A 133 -11.20 -19.29 -7.70
N HIS A 134 -11.00 -19.57 -6.41
CA HIS A 134 -11.61 -18.80 -5.33
C HIS A 134 -11.10 -17.35 -5.26
N TRP A 135 -9.90 -17.04 -5.77
CA TRP A 135 -9.39 -15.68 -5.90
C TRP A 135 -10.07 -14.93 -7.04
N ASP A 136 -10.31 -15.60 -8.17
CA ASP A 136 -11.05 -15.03 -9.30
C ASP A 136 -12.48 -14.65 -8.86
N ALA A 137 -13.16 -15.55 -8.15
CA ALA A 137 -14.49 -15.28 -7.59
C ALA A 137 -14.48 -14.12 -6.56
N ALA A 138 -13.42 -14.01 -5.72
CA ALA A 138 -13.29 -12.93 -4.77
C ALA A 138 -13.04 -11.57 -5.46
N LEU A 139 -12.28 -11.56 -6.56
CA LEU A 139 -12.08 -10.37 -7.39
C LEU A 139 -13.39 -9.90 -8.02
N ASP A 140 -14.18 -10.82 -8.59
CA ASP A 140 -15.49 -10.50 -9.17
C ASP A 140 -16.43 -9.88 -8.12
N GLU A 141 -16.44 -10.40 -6.90
CA GLU A 141 -17.24 -9.86 -5.79
C GLU A 141 -16.75 -8.45 -5.40
N TYR A 142 -15.44 -8.27 -5.26
CA TYR A 142 -14.83 -6.97 -4.96
C TYR A 142 -15.20 -5.91 -6.00
N GLU A 143 -15.08 -6.23 -7.29
CA GLU A 143 -15.41 -5.31 -8.38
C GLU A 143 -16.90 -4.93 -8.41
N LYS A 144 -17.79 -5.86 -8.09
CA LYS A 144 -19.22 -5.56 -7.96
C LYS A 144 -19.49 -4.59 -6.82
N MET A 145 -18.91 -4.83 -5.66
CA MET A 145 -19.08 -3.94 -4.50
C MET A 145 -18.50 -2.54 -4.77
N ARG A 146 -17.32 -2.48 -5.38
CA ARG A 146 -16.68 -1.22 -5.76
C ARG A 146 -17.59 -0.39 -6.67
N LYS A 147 -18.19 -1.01 -7.71
CA LYS A 147 -19.10 -0.32 -8.62
C LYS A 147 -20.36 0.21 -7.93
N VAL A 148 -20.95 -0.58 -7.04
CA VAL A 148 -22.15 -0.16 -6.28
C VAL A 148 -21.82 1.05 -5.40
N GLN A 149 -20.78 0.96 -4.60
CA GLN A 149 -20.39 2.02 -3.69
C GLN A 149 -20.00 3.33 -4.38
N TRP A 150 -19.20 3.25 -5.48
CA TRP A 150 -18.89 4.43 -6.29
C TRP A 150 -20.15 5.04 -6.94
N GLY A 151 -21.10 4.22 -7.37
CA GLY A 151 -22.37 4.67 -7.90
C GLY A 151 -23.23 5.41 -6.86
N GLU A 152 -23.28 4.90 -5.64
CA GLU A 152 -23.99 5.54 -4.52
C GLU A 152 -23.35 6.89 -4.14
N MET A 153 -22.03 6.98 -4.09
CA MET A 153 -21.32 8.22 -3.80
C MET A 153 -21.56 9.28 -4.89
N SER A 154 -21.48 8.89 -6.17
CA SER A 154 -21.74 9.81 -7.30
C SER A 154 -23.17 10.36 -7.29
N LEU A 155 -24.14 9.59 -6.79
CA LEU A 155 -25.52 10.05 -6.63
C LEU A 155 -25.66 11.07 -5.49
N ILE A 156 -24.89 10.90 -4.40
CA ILE A 156 -24.88 11.83 -3.28
C ILE A 156 -24.21 13.15 -3.67
N ASP A 157 -23.08 13.09 -4.36
CA ASP A 157 -22.38 14.28 -4.86
C ASP A 157 -23.25 15.10 -5.83
N GLY A 158 -23.99 14.42 -6.72
CA GLY A 158 -24.94 15.07 -7.63
C GLY A 158 -26.22 15.62 -6.98
N LEU A 159 -26.47 15.32 -5.71
CA LEU A 159 -27.57 15.89 -4.93
C LEU A 159 -27.14 17.12 -4.09
N LEU A 160 -25.85 17.38 -3.98
CA LEU A 160 -25.29 18.50 -3.23
C LEU A 160 -24.89 19.70 -4.13
N ASP A 161 -24.93 19.54 -5.45
CA ASP A 161 -24.81 20.58 -6.48
C ASP A 161 -26.21 21.12 -6.89
#